data_0aaea514e4896d27efe3f3ab8e9ccd6b
#
_entry.id   0aaea514e4896d27efe3f3ab8e9ccd6b
#
_cell.length_a   1.000
_cell.length_b   1.000
_cell.length_c   1.000
_cell.angle_alpha   90.00
_cell.angle_beta   90.00
_cell.angle_gamma   90.00
#
_symmetry.space_group_name_H-M   'P 1'
#
loop_
_entity.id
_entity.type
_entity.pdbx_description
1 polymer ?
#
loop_
_entity_poly.entity_id
_entity_poly.type
_entity_poly.pdbx_seq_one_letter_code
_entity_poly.pdbx_strand_id
1 'polypeptide(L)'
;MSLLILVVDDEPDVEALFRQRFRRDIRDGRFTMDFAQSADSALQLISDVAGASLILILSDINMPGMSGLELLPKAKAARPDVPVIMITAYGDADTKRKALEGGAEALLTKPIDFVALRSEIDNRVAGAGAEVP
;
A
#
# COMPACT_ATOMS: atom_id res chain seq x y z
N MET A 1 11.45 -13.19 9.98
CA MET A 1 11.50 -12.00 9.11
C MET A 1 10.17 -11.29 9.17
N SER A 2 10.19 -9.99 9.41
CA SER A 2 8.95 -9.19 9.47
C SER A 2 8.49 -8.83 8.07
N LEU A 3 7.21 -9.03 7.80
CA LEU A 3 6.59 -8.56 6.57
C LEU A 3 6.09 -7.13 6.80
N LEU A 4 6.30 -6.26 5.82
CA LEU A 4 5.98 -4.84 5.94
C LEU A 4 4.97 -4.42 4.89
N ILE A 5 3.95 -3.67 5.32
CA ILE A 5 2.99 -3.01 4.45
C ILE A 5 3.21 -1.51 4.59
N LEU A 6 3.41 -0.82 3.48
CA LEU A 6 3.55 0.63 3.46
C LEU A 6 2.23 1.27 3.07
N VAL A 7 1.74 2.20 3.89
CA VAL A 7 0.51 2.94 3.63
C VAL A 7 0.87 4.40 3.37
N VAL A 8 0.45 4.93 2.24
CA VAL A 8 0.75 6.29 1.81
C VAL A 8 -0.55 7.08 1.74
N ASP A 9 -0.70 8.05 2.63
CA ASP A 9 -1.88 8.92 2.69
C ASP A 9 -1.51 10.19 3.44
N ASP A 10 -1.95 11.33 2.93
CA ASP A 10 -1.64 12.62 3.55
C ASP A 10 -2.49 12.94 4.77
N GLU A 11 -3.55 12.18 5.01
CA GLU A 11 -4.42 12.37 6.16
C GLU A 11 -3.89 11.62 7.38
N PRO A 12 -3.53 12.33 8.47
CA PRO A 12 -2.97 11.65 9.66
C PRO A 12 -3.93 10.68 10.33
N ASP A 13 -5.24 10.88 10.20
CA ASP A 13 -6.24 9.99 10.78
C ASP A 13 -6.21 8.60 10.17
N VAL A 14 -5.69 8.45 8.97
CA VAL A 14 -5.59 7.16 8.28
C VAL A 14 -4.67 6.21 9.03
N GLU A 15 -3.56 6.70 9.53
CA GLU A 15 -2.64 5.87 10.31
C GLU A 15 -3.33 5.28 11.54
N ALA A 16 -4.03 6.12 12.31
CA ALA A 16 -4.76 5.67 13.52
C ALA A 16 -5.81 4.62 13.16
N LEU A 17 -6.53 4.84 12.07
CA LEU A 17 -7.58 3.92 11.62
C LEU A 17 -7.01 2.56 11.23
N PHE A 18 -5.94 2.55 10.45
CA PHE A 18 -5.29 1.30 10.02
C PHE A 18 -4.70 0.55 11.20
N ARG A 19 -4.04 1.26 12.13
CA ARG A 19 -3.46 0.62 13.31
C ARG A 19 -4.53 0.00 14.19
N GLN A 20 -5.70 0.63 14.28
CA GLN A 20 -6.82 0.08 15.03
C GLN A 20 -7.40 -1.15 14.35
N ARG A 21 -7.62 -1.08 13.04
CA ARG A 21 -8.23 -2.18 12.28
C ARG A 21 -7.35 -3.43 12.21
N PHE A 22 -6.03 -3.24 12.16
CA PHE A 22 -5.08 -4.34 12.04
C PHE A 22 -4.27 -4.57 13.30
N ARG A 23 -4.76 -4.06 14.44
CA ARG A 23 -4.03 -4.12 15.71
C ARG A 23 -3.62 -5.54 16.10
N ARG A 24 -4.53 -6.50 15.94
CA ARG A 24 -4.24 -7.90 16.31
C ARG A 24 -3.18 -8.50 15.40
N ASP A 25 -3.27 -8.25 14.12
CA ASP A 25 -2.31 -8.76 13.15
C ASP A 25 -0.90 -8.23 13.43
N ILE A 26 -0.81 -6.94 13.75
CA ILE A 26 0.47 -6.30 14.07
C ILE A 26 1.00 -6.86 15.39
N ARG A 27 0.15 -6.95 16.41
CA ARG A 27 0.53 -7.49 17.72
C ARG A 27 1.02 -8.93 17.62
N ASP A 28 0.36 -9.74 16.79
CA ASP A 28 0.68 -11.16 16.66
C ASP A 28 1.86 -11.40 15.69
N GLY A 29 2.43 -10.33 15.14
CA GLY A 29 3.61 -10.43 14.28
C GLY A 29 3.35 -10.93 12.88
N ARG A 30 2.09 -10.92 12.41
CA ARG A 30 1.79 -11.33 11.04
C ARG A 30 2.41 -10.37 10.04
N PHE A 31 2.40 -9.09 10.32
CA PHE A 31 3.04 -8.05 9.53
C PHE A 31 3.18 -6.78 10.36
N THR A 32 3.97 -5.84 9.86
CA THR A 32 4.04 -4.49 10.41
C THR A 32 3.54 -3.52 9.36
N MET A 33 3.19 -2.31 9.80
CA MET A 33 2.75 -1.24 8.90
C MET A 33 3.58 0.02 9.16
N ASP A 34 4.09 0.61 8.08
CA ASP A 34 4.69 1.94 8.11
C ASP A 34 3.81 2.89 7.33
N PHE A 35 3.87 4.16 7.69
CA PHE A 35 3.00 5.18 7.12
C PHE A 35 3.83 6.34 6.59
N ALA A 36 3.51 6.77 5.37
CA ALA A 36 4.09 7.95 4.74
C ALA A 36 2.98 8.93 4.44
N GLN A 37 3.20 10.21 4.74
CA GLN A 37 2.18 11.24 4.53
C GLN A 37 2.38 12.00 3.22
N SER A 38 3.35 11.59 2.41
CA SER A 38 3.57 12.15 1.09
C SER A 38 4.23 11.11 0.19
N ALA A 39 4.16 11.36 -1.12
CA ALA A 39 4.81 10.48 -2.08
C ALA A 39 6.34 10.51 -1.93
N ASP A 40 6.91 11.68 -1.62
CA ASP A 40 8.35 11.81 -1.40
C ASP A 40 8.80 10.99 -0.19
N SER A 41 8.07 11.07 0.93
CA SER A 41 8.36 10.25 2.11
C SER A 41 8.22 8.76 1.79
N ALA A 42 7.23 8.39 0.99
CA ALA A 42 7.03 7.00 0.59
C ALA A 42 8.22 6.48 -0.21
N LEU A 43 8.70 7.26 -1.16
CA LEU A 43 9.86 6.85 -1.96
C LEU A 43 11.12 6.68 -1.11
N GLN A 44 11.29 7.54 -0.11
CA GLN A 44 12.40 7.42 0.84
C GLN A 44 12.30 6.11 1.63
N LEU A 45 11.11 5.81 2.15
CA LEU A 45 10.89 4.57 2.90
C LEU A 45 11.11 3.34 2.01
N ILE A 46 10.65 3.37 0.77
CA ILE A 46 10.84 2.27 -0.19
C ILE A 46 12.34 2.03 -0.41
N SER A 47 13.12 3.10 -0.53
CA SER A 47 14.57 3.01 -0.72
C SER A 47 15.29 2.50 0.52
N ASP A 48 14.79 2.85 1.70
CA ASP A 48 15.43 2.49 2.97
C ASP A 48 15.08 1.07 3.43
N VAL A 49 13.94 0.51 2.97
CA VAL A 49 13.55 -0.83 3.35
C VAL A 49 14.45 -1.85 2.68
N ALA A 50 15.14 -2.62 3.48
CA ALA A 50 16.06 -3.63 2.99
C ALA A 50 15.30 -4.89 2.55
N GLY A 51 15.59 -5.33 1.32
CA GLY A 51 15.27 -6.67 0.88
C GLY A 51 13.79 -7.00 0.76
N ALA A 52 13.44 -8.20 1.22
CA ALA A 52 12.16 -8.84 0.93
C ALA A 52 11.06 -8.52 1.92
N SER A 53 11.27 -7.61 2.86
CA SER A 53 10.30 -7.31 3.91
C SER A 53 9.04 -6.62 3.38
N LEU A 54 9.18 -5.72 2.40
CA LEU A 54 8.06 -4.96 1.85
C LEU A 54 7.23 -5.84 0.91
N ILE A 55 5.98 -6.09 1.27
CA ILE A 55 5.11 -7.02 0.52
C ILE A 55 3.95 -6.32 -0.18
N LEU A 56 3.63 -5.09 0.19
CA LEU A 56 2.47 -4.39 -0.35
C LEU A 56 2.61 -2.89 -0.09
N ILE A 57 2.22 -2.09 -1.08
CA ILE A 57 2.10 -0.64 -0.94
C ILE A 57 0.64 -0.27 -1.19
N LEU A 58 0.05 0.42 -0.22
CA LEU A 58 -1.30 1.00 -0.34
C LEU A 58 -1.14 2.50 -0.44
N SER A 59 -1.62 3.12 -1.52
CA SER A 59 -1.42 4.56 -1.71
C SER A 59 -2.70 5.28 -2.08
N ASP A 60 -2.96 6.38 -1.39
CA ASP A 60 -3.97 7.33 -1.80
C ASP A 60 -3.54 7.99 -3.12
N ILE A 61 -4.50 8.30 -3.98
CA ILE A 61 -4.24 8.98 -5.23
C ILE A 61 -4.12 10.50 -5.03
N ASN A 62 -5.04 11.07 -4.26
CA ASN A 62 -5.17 12.52 -4.13
C ASN A 62 -4.35 13.04 -2.96
N MET A 63 -3.12 13.43 -3.23
CA MET A 63 -2.21 13.99 -2.24
C MET A 63 -1.61 15.29 -2.77
N PRO A 64 -1.33 16.28 -1.91
CA PRO A 64 -0.65 17.49 -2.35
C PRO A 64 0.76 17.18 -2.84
N GLY A 65 1.22 17.95 -3.83
CA GLY A 65 2.50 17.69 -4.47
C GLY A 65 2.39 16.54 -5.44
N MET A 66 3.21 15.52 -5.28
CA MET A 66 3.15 14.32 -6.12
C MET A 66 1.93 13.48 -5.76
N SER A 67 1.08 13.20 -6.74
CA SER A 67 -0.10 12.34 -6.55
C SER A 67 0.29 10.88 -6.46
N GLY A 68 -0.67 10.04 -6.03
CA GLY A 68 -0.46 8.60 -6.04
C GLY A 68 -0.24 8.03 -7.43
N LEU A 69 -0.91 8.59 -8.45
CA LEU A 69 -0.72 8.15 -9.83
C LEU A 69 0.68 8.50 -10.34
N GLU A 70 1.26 9.59 -9.87
CA GLU A 70 2.64 9.96 -10.19
C GLU A 70 3.65 9.11 -9.40
N LEU A 71 3.31 8.76 -8.17
CA LEU A 71 4.14 7.88 -7.35
C LEU A 71 4.25 6.48 -7.92
N LEU A 72 3.16 5.97 -8.50
CA LEU A 72 3.05 4.59 -8.94
C LEU A 72 4.20 4.14 -9.85
N PRO A 73 4.53 4.82 -10.96
CA PRO A 73 5.64 4.38 -11.80
C PRO A 73 6.99 4.44 -11.08
N LYS A 74 7.17 5.39 -10.18
CA LYS A 74 8.40 5.52 -9.41
C LYS A 74 8.55 4.39 -8.40
N ALA A 75 7.46 4.02 -7.73
CA ALA A 75 7.45 2.89 -6.80
C ALA A 75 7.70 1.57 -7.54
N LYS A 76 7.07 1.38 -8.69
CA LYS A 76 7.28 0.17 -9.51
C LYS A 76 8.69 0.10 -10.08
N ALA A 77 9.30 1.23 -10.39
CA ALA A 77 10.70 1.26 -10.85
C ALA A 77 11.64 0.88 -9.70
N ALA A 78 11.37 1.34 -8.48
CA ALA A 78 12.19 1.03 -7.31
C ALA A 78 12.02 -0.41 -6.85
N ARG A 79 10.79 -0.91 -6.85
CA ARG A 79 10.45 -2.27 -6.40
C ARG A 79 9.41 -2.89 -7.33
N PRO A 80 9.84 -3.40 -8.50
CA PRO A 80 8.91 -4.00 -9.47
C PRO A 80 8.25 -5.26 -8.96
N ASP A 81 8.80 -5.90 -7.95
CA ASP A 81 8.27 -7.11 -7.33
C ASP A 81 7.16 -6.83 -6.32
N VAL A 82 6.97 -5.57 -5.89
CA VAL A 82 6.00 -5.24 -4.83
C VAL A 82 4.72 -4.72 -5.46
N PRO A 83 3.57 -5.35 -5.17
CA PRO A 83 2.28 -4.88 -5.68
C PRO A 83 1.87 -3.56 -5.04
N VAL A 84 1.21 -2.72 -5.83
CA VAL A 84 0.67 -1.44 -5.38
C VAL A 84 -0.84 -1.47 -5.57
N ILE A 85 -1.57 -1.16 -4.51
CA ILE A 85 -3.02 -0.97 -4.55
C ILE A 85 -3.29 0.51 -4.34
N MET A 86 -4.05 1.12 -5.25
CA MET A 86 -4.42 2.52 -5.15
C MET A 86 -5.74 2.66 -4.39
N ILE A 87 -5.88 3.73 -3.65
CA ILE A 87 -7.08 4.05 -2.89
C ILE A 87 -7.50 5.47 -3.26
N THR A 88 -8.77 5.69 -3.55
CA THR A 88 -9.25 7.01 -3.96
C THR A 88 -10.69 7.26 -3.53
N ALA A 89 -11.02 8.54 -3.32
CA ALA A 89 -12.40 8.96 -3.15
C ALA A 89 -13.15 9.00 -4.49
N TYR A 90 -12.42 8.97 -5.60
CA TYR A 90 -12.97 9.14 -6.95
C TYR A 90 -12.69 7.90 -7.78
N GLY A 91 -13.59 6.91 -7.68
CA GLY A 91 -13.44 5.63 -8.37
C GLY A 91 -14.03 5.61 -9.77
N ASP A 92 -13.89 6.70 -10.55
CA ASP A 92 -14.39 6.73 -11.91
C ASP A 92 -13.57 5.82 -12.84
N ALA A 93 -14.14 5.54 -14.02
CA ALA A 93 -13.52 4.61 -14.96
C ALA A 93 -12.17 5.11 -15.48
N ASP A 94 -12.01 6.41 -15.62
CA ASP A 94 -10.76 7.00 -16.11
C ASP A 94 -9.63 6.86 -15.08
N THR A 95 -9.93 7.14 -13.82
CA THR A 95 -8.97 6.98 -12.72
C THR A 95 -8.57 5.52 -12.58
N LYS A 96 -9.53 4.61 -12.64
CA LYS A 96 -9.26 3.18 -12.57
C LYS A 96 -8.37 2.73 -13.72
N ARG A 97 -8.66 3.17 -14.92
CA ARG A 97 -7.86 2.84 -16.10
C ARG A 97 -6.43 3.32 -15.95
N LYS A 98 -6.23 4.57 -15.52
CA LYS A 98 -4.89 5.13 -15.32
C LYS A 98 -4.10 4.37 -14.26
N ALA A 99 -4.76 3.99 -13.18
CA ALA A 99 -4.10 3.23 -12.12
C ALA A 99 -3.65 1.85 -12.64
N LEU A 100 -4.52 1.13 -13.31
CA LEU A 100 -4.20 -0.20 -13.82
C LEU A 100 -3.14 -0.14 -14.92
N GLU A 101 -3.22 0.85 -15.82
CA GLU A 101 -2.20 1.05 -16.86
C GLU A 101 -0.84 1.38 -16.27
N GLY A 102 -0.81 2.10 -15.13
CA GLY A 102 0.43 2.44 -14.44
C GLY A 102 1.05 1.27 -13.67
N GLY A 103 0.35 0.14 -13.59
CA GLY A 103 0.85 -1.04 -12.93
C GLY A 103 0.27 -1.33 -11.55
N ALA A 104 -0.78 -0.61 -11.14
CA ALA A 104 -1.48 -0.92 -9.90
C ALA A 104 -2.22 -2.25 -10.05
N GLU A 105 -2.23 -3.04 -9.00
CA GLU A 105 -2.91 -4.32 -9.00
C GLU A 105 -4.41 -4.18 -8.84
N ALA A 106 -4.83 -3.15 -8.10
CA ALA A 106 -6.24 -2.88 -7.85
C ALA A 106 -6.44 -1.42 -7.48
N LEU A 107 -7.69 -0.98 -7.57
CA LEU A 107 -8.13 0.32 -7.10
C LEU A 107 -9.29 0.11 -6.13
N LEU A 108 -9.16 0.63 -4.92
CA LEU A 108 -10.22 0.62 -3.92
C LEU A 108 -10.76 2.03 -3.75
N THR A 109 -12.06 2.16 -3.54
CA THR A 109 -12.70 3.46 -3.32
C THR A 109 -12.95 3.70 -1.83
N LYS A 110 -12.87 4.96 -1.42
CA LYS A 110 -13.23 5.37 -0.07
C LYS A 110 -14.76 5.52 0.04
N PRO A 111 -15.38 5.18 1.17
CA PRO A 111 -14.75 4.67 2.40
C PRO A 111 -14.21 3.26 2.20
N ILE A 112 -13.08 2.97 2.84
CA ILE A 112 -12.38 1.71 2.65
C ILE A 112 -13.24 0.54 3.16
N ASP A 113 -13.45 -0.45 2.32
CA ASP A 113 -14.02 -1.73 2.73
C ASP A 113 -12.89 -2.57 3.33
N PHE A 114 -12.83 -2.60 4.66
CA PHE A 114 -11.75 -3.30 5.35
C PHE A 114 -11.83 -4.81 5.23
N VAL A 115 -12.99 -5.36 4.89
CA VAL A 115 -13.11 -6.79 4.60
C VAL A 115 -12.40 -7.12 3.29
N ALA A 116 -12.66 -6.34 2.25
CA ALA A 116 -11.99 -6.51 0.96
C ALA A 116 -10.49 -6.26 1.07
N LEU A 117 -10.08 -5.21 1.80
CA LEU A 117 -8.67 -4.90 2.00
C LEU A 117 -7.95 -6.00 2.77
N ARG A 118 -8.57 -6.53 3.83
CA ARG A 118 -8.00 -7.63 4.60
C ARG A 118 -7.78 -8.86 3.72
N SER A 119 -8.71 -9.15 2.83
CA SER A 119 -8.57 -10.28 1.91
C SER A 119 -7.34 -10.11 1.01
N GLU A 120 -7.14 -8.90 0.48
CA GLU A 120 -5.95 -8.59 -0.33
C GLU A 120 -4.65 -8.73 0.47
N ILE A 121 -4.65 -8.22 1.71
CA ILE A 121 -3.49 -8.33 2.59
C ILE A 121 -3.20 -9.79 2.92
N ASP A 122 -4.23 -10.56 3.27
CA ASP A 122 -4.05 -11.97 3.60
C ASP A 122 -3.47 -12.76 2.43
N ASN A 123 -3.88 -12.45 1.20
CA ASN A 123 -3.32 -13.08 0.01
C ASN A 123 -1.82 -12.77 -0.13
N ARG A 124 -1.41 -11.54 0.16
CA ARG A 124 0.00 -11.14 0.07
C ARG A 124 0.84 -11.79 1.16
N VAL A 125 0.30 -11.85 2.38
CA VAL A 125 0.99 -12.51 3.49
C VAL A 125 1.16 -14.00 3.20
N ALA A 126 0.10 -14.65 2.70
CA ALA A 126 0.16 -16.07 2.35
C ALA A 126 1.16 -16.33 1.21
N GLY A 127 1.17 -15.46 0.20
CA GLY A 127 2.12 -15.57 -0.92
C GLY A 127 3.57 -15.41 -0.47
N ALA A 128 3.84 -14.47 0.42
CA ALA A 128 5.18 -14.28 0.98
C ALA A 128 5.62 -15.49 1.80
N GLY A 129 4.69 -16.07 2.58
CA GLY A 129 4.97 -17.28 3.36
C GLY A 129 5.21 -18.50 2.48
N ALA A 130 4.48 -18.61 1.37
CA ALA A 130 4.58 -19.74 0.46
C ALA A 130 5.91 -19.77 -0.30
N GLU A 131 6.58 -18.63 -0.42
CA GLU A 131 7.88 -18.54 -1.09
C GLU A 131 9.04 -18.99 -0.22
N VAL A 132 8.80 -19.22 1.05
CA VAL A 132 9.85 -19.70 1.96
C VAL A 132 10.02 -21.21 1.74
N PRO A 133 11.21 -21.64 1.33
CA PRO A 133 11.47 -23.07 1.11
C PRO A 133 11.47 -23.87 2.41
#